data_045d66b0ab0588c7fdacf2f3fc096f0f
#
_entry.id   045d66b0ab0588c7fdacf2f3fc096f0f
#
_cell.length_a   1.000
_cell.length_b   1.000
_cell.length_c   1.000
_cell.angle_alpha   90.00
_cell.angle_beta   90.00
_cell.angle_gamma   90.00
#
_symmetry.space_group_name_H-M   'P 1'
#
loop_
_entity.id
_entity.type
_entity.pdbx_description
1 polymer ?
#
loop_
_entity_poly.entity_id
_entity_poly.type
_entity_poly.pdbx_seq_one_letter_code
_entity_poly.pdbx_strand_id
1 'polypeptide(L)'
;MLFPRAIAVKIAKGRNYDIITLSVKYEQTAFAPKICEVIMENKFIVETSARHIHVTAETLATLFGEGAELHNKKDLSQPGQFACEEKVKLVGPKGELMVSILGPTRPADQVELSFTDARTLGLKAVPVRESGDVAGAPGLKLVGPCGEVEMAEGTIVAKRHIHMTPADAEKLGVSDKEIVKVRLDTARPLVFDDVVVRVSPKFALAMHIDTDECNAACAFGEVFGEIVK
;
A
#
# COMPACT_ATOMS: atom_id res chain seq x y z
N MET A 1 -25.04 10.82 38.02
CA MET A 1 -23.78 11.55 37.85
C MET A 1 -22.79 11.02 38.89
N LEU A 2 -21.86 10.16 38.49
CA LEU A 2 -20.77 9.69 39.34
C LEU A 2 -19.50 10.36 38.86
N PHE A 3 -18.91 11.19 39.69
CA PHE A 3 -17.62 11.82 39.44
C PHE A 3 -16.49 10.80 39.59
N PRO A 4 -15.42 10.83 38.76
CA PRO A 4 -14.31 9.91 38.88
C PRO A 4 -13.54 10.21 40.19
N ARG A 5 -13.27 9.18 40.99
CA ARG A 5 -12.48 9.24 42.19
C ARG A 5 -11.01 9.52 41.84
N ALA A 6 -10.40 10.41 42.62
CA ALA A 6 -9.03 10.85 42.47
C ALA A 6 -8.01 9.69 42.49
N ILE A 7 -7.06 9.76 41.58
CA ILE A 7 -5.94 8.83 41.40
C ILE A 7 -4.82 9.28 42.33
N ALA A 8 -4.31 8.39 43.18
CA ALA A 8 -3.13 8.64 43.99
C ALA A 8 -1.86 8.48 43.13
N VAL A 9 -1.10 9.55 43.00
CA VAL A 9 0.21 9.56 42.33
C VAL A 9 1.30 9.30 43.37
N LYS A 10 2.08 8.23 43.20
CA LYS A 10 3.27 7.96 43.98
C LYS A 10 4.50 8.42 43.21
N ILE A 11 5.23 9.41 43.70
CA ILE A 11 6.48 9.89 43.10
C ILE A 11 7.64 9.17 43.77
N ALA A 12 8.44 8.43 43.03
CA ALA A 12 9.70 7.85 43.50
C ALA A 12 10.87 8.69 42.95
N LYS A 13 11.71 9.20 43.85
CA LYS A 13 12.92 9.97 43.53
C LYS A 13 14.12 9.01 43.46
N GLY A 14 14.73 8.86 42.31
CA GLY A 14 15.98 8.11 42.13
C GLY A 14 17.17 9.08 42.03
N ARG A 15 18.35 8.60 42.45
CA ARG A 15 19.59 9.39 42.40
C ARG A 15 20.09 9.50 40.95
N ASN A 16 20.28 10.73 40.49
CA ASN A 16 21.00 11.15 39.29
C ASN A 16 20.26 11.07 37.93
N TYR A 17 19.03 11.44 37.86
CA TYR A 17 18.32 12.05 36.70
C TYR A 17 16.83 12.06 37.06
N ASP A 18 16.17 13.18 36.88
CA ASP A 18 14.73 13.30 37.12
C ASP A 18 13.94 12.62 36.01
N ILE A 19 13.80 11.30 36.11
CA ILE A 19 12.86 10.56 35.27
C ILE A 19 11.55 10.46 36.03
N ILE A 20 10.57 11.28 35.66
CA ILE A 20 9.21 11.18 36.19
C ILE A 20 8.51 10.04 35.39
N THR A 21 8.45 8.86 35.99
CA THR A 21 7.65 7.77 35.46
C THR A 21 6.25 7.86 36.03
N LEU A 22 5.30 8.35 35.24
CA LEU A 22 3.87 8.33 35.57
C LEU A 22 3.31 6.92 35.27
N SER A 23 3.19 6.08 36.29
CA SER A 23 2.43 4.82 36.17
C SER A 23 0.99 5.08 36.56
N VAL A 24 0.10 5.12 35.58
CA VAL A 24 -1.35 5.16 35.80
C VAL A 24 -1.83 3.71 35.92
N LYS A 25 -2.21 3.29 37.13
CA LYS A 25 -2.95 2.03 37.30
C LYS A 25 -4.41 2.28 36.96
N TYR A 26 -4.84 1.79 35.81
CA TYR A 26 -6.26 1.67 35.50
C TYR A 26 -6.82 0.45 36.24
N GLU A 27 -7.77 0.64 37.13
CA GLU A 27 -8.68 -0.46 37.50
C GLU A 27 -9.44 -0.88 36.25
N GLN A 28 -9.31 -2.14 35.89
CA GLN A 28 -10.05 -2.74 34.77
C GLN A 28 -11.55 -2.70 35.08
N THR A 29 -12.19 -1.62 34.71
CA THR A 29 -13.64 -1.63 34.59
C THR A 29 -13.98 -2.32 33.27
N ALA A 30 -14.98 -3.19 33.25
CA ALA A 30 -15.43 -3.99 32.11
C ALA A 30 -15.82 -3.16 30.85
N PHE A 31 -15.66 -1.85 30.88
CA PHE A 31 -15.92 -0.90 29.80
C PHE A 31 -14.70 -0.61 28.90
N ALA A 32 -13.48 -0.79 29.40
CA ALA A 32 -12.26 -0.46 28.64
C ALA A 32 -12.05 -1.35 27.39
N PRO A 33 -12.27 -2.68 27.42
CA PRO A 33 -12.11 -3.52 26.24
C PRO A 33 -13.10 -3.18 25.11
N LYS A 34 -14.36 -2.84 25.42
CA LYS A 34 -15.34 -2.50 24.39
C LYS A 34 -15.04 -1.19 23.64
N ILE A 35 -14.46 -0.20 24.29
CA ILE A 35 -14.08 1.07 23.64
C ILE A 35 -12.90 0.85 22.69
N CYS A 36 -11.93 0.02 23.09
CA CYS A 36 -10.78 -0.29 22.23
C CYS A 36 -11.20 -1.15 21.02
N GLU A 37 -12.10 -2.13 21.18
CA GLU A 37 -12.67 -2.90 20.08
C GLU A 37 -13.46 -2.01 19.11
N VAL A 38 -14.30 -1.10 19.60
CA VAL A 38 -15.11 -0.19 18.76
C VAL A 38 -14.22 0.79 17.98
N ILE A 39 -13.09 1.25 18.55
CA ILE A 39 -12.16 2.16 17.86
C ILE A 39 -11.42 1.45 16.72
N MET A 40 -11.18 0.14 16.81
CA MET A 40 -10.53 -0.65 15.76
C MET A 40 -11.53 -1.23 14.74
N GLU A 41 -12.82 -1.17 15.02
CA GLU A 41 -13.85 -1.89 14.25
C GLU A 41 -14.00 -1.42 12.80
N ASN A 42 -13.64 -0.17 12.50
CA ASN A 42 -13.75 0.43 11.15
C ASN A 42 -12.39 0.79 10.54
N LYS A 43 -11.28 0.38 11.16
CA LYS A 43 -9.94 0.64 10.65
C LYS A 43 -9.42 -0.53 9.83
N PHE A 44 -8.66 -0.22 8.81
CA PHE A 44 -7.99 -1.17 7.95
C PHE A 44 -6.54 -0.75 7.71
N ILE A 45 -5.70 -1.74 7.40
CA ILE A 45 -4.28 -1.50 7.13
C ILE A 45 -4.12 -0.67 5.85
N VAL A 46 -3.12 0.23 5.86
CA VAL A 46 -2.70 1.01 4.69
C VAL A 46 -1.29 0.59 4.32
N GLU A 47 -1.14 0.10 3.12
CA GLU A 47 0.11 -0.44 2.60
C GLU A 47 0.68 0.44 1.49
N THR A 48 2.00 0.59 1.49
CA THR A 48 2.69 1.27 0.40
C THR A 48 2.97 0.30 -0.72
N SER A 49 2.32 0.50 -1.86
CA SER A 49 2.67 -0.15 -3.12
C SER A 49 3.81 0.61 -3.78
N ALA A 50 5.05 0.21 -3.48
CA ALA A 50 6.23 0.78 -4.13
C ALA A 50 6.26 0.37 -5.61
N ARG A 51 7.10 1.08 -6.40
CA ARG A 51 7.29 0.76 -7.83
C ARG A 51 7.54 -0.72 -8.08
N HIS A 52 6.84 -1.27 -9.04
CA HIS A 52 6.94 -2.68 -9.43
C HIS A 52 6.47 -2.91 -10.87
N ILE A 53 6.64 -4.14 -11.34
CA ILE A 53 6.18 -4.57 -12.66
C ILE A 53 5.41 -5.89 -12.54
N HIS A 54 4.35 -6.03 -13.32
CA HIS A 54 3.73 -7.29 -13.66
C HIS A 54 4.13 -7.63 -15.09
N VAL A 55 4.48 -8.89 -15.34
CA VAL A 55 4.96 -9.34 -16.65
C VAL A 55 4.08 -10.47 -17.20
N THR A 56 4.02 -10.58 -18.52
CA THR A 56 3.49 -11.75 -19.20
C THR A 56 4.49 -12.90 -19.14
N ALA A 57 4.05 -14.11 -19.42
CA ALA A 57 4.96 -15.27 -19.52
C ALA A 57 5.97 -15.09 -20.67
N GLU A 58 5.58 -14.45 -21.77
CA GLU A 58 6.45 -14.15 -22.91
C GLU A 58 7.55 -13.13 -22.53
N THR A 59 7.16 -12.05 -21.87
CA THR A 59 8.11 -11.03 -21.37
C THR A 59 9.06 -11.64 -20.34
N LEU A 60 8.56 -12.50 -19.44
CA LEU A 60 9.40 -13.22 -18.49
C LEU A 60 10.45 -14.08 -19.21
N ALA A 61 10.04 -14.88 -20.19
CA ALA A 61 10.96 -15.72 -20.97
C ALA A 61 12.01 -14.88 -21.73
N THR A 62 11.62 -13.74 -22.29
CA THR A 62 12.54 -12.85 -23.01
C THR A 62 13.58 -12.24 -22.05
N LEU A 63 13.16 -11.79 -20.87
CA LEU A 63 14.01 -11.10 -19.90
C LEU A 63 14.93 -12.04 -19.11
N PHE A 64 14.47 -13.28 -18.82
CA PHE A 64 15.15 -14.21 -17.91
C PHE A 64 15.55 -15.54 -18.56
N GLY A 65 15.18 -15.78 -19.81
CA GLY A 65 15.43 -17.00 -20.55
C GLY A 65 14.19 -17.90 -20.66
N GLU A 66 14.20 -18.75 -21.65
CA GLU A 66 13.10 -19.69 -21.87
C GLU A 66 12.94 -20.67 -20.70
N GLY A 67 11.71 -20.88 -20.25
CA GLY A 67 11.42 -21.71 -19.08
C GLY A 67 11.68 -21.02 -17.73
N ALA A 68 11.96 -19.72 -17.70
CA ALA A 68 12.12 -18.98 -16.46
C ALA A 68 10.82 -19.00 -15.63
N GLU A 69 10.98 -19.19 -14.33
CA GLU A 69 9.91 -19.15 -13.33
C GLU A 69 10.12 -18.00 -12.37
N LEU A 70 9.03 -17.49 -11.78
CA LEU A 70 9.08 -16.46 -10.75
C LEU A 70 9.25 -17.09 -9.37
N HIS A 71 10.29 -16.69 -8.63
CA HIS A 71 10.57 -17.18 -7.28
C HIS A 71 9.97 -16.25 -6.24
N ASN A 72 9.09 -16.81 -5.39
CA ASN A 72 8.46 -16.06 -4.31
C ASN A 72 9.49 -15.68 -3.24
N LYS A 73 9.72 -14.39 -3.09
CA LYS A 73 10.55 -13.80 -2.03
C LYS A 73 9.73 -13.44 -0.78
N LYS A 74 8.49 -12.96 -0.99
CA LYS A 74 7.62 -12.50 0.09
C LYS A 74 6.17 -12.46 -0.39
N ASP A 75 5.27 -13.11 0.36
CA ASP A 75 3.84 -12.98 0.13
C ASP A 75 3.37 -11.54 0.39
N LEU A 76 2.41 -11.08 -0.41
CA LEU A 76 1.73 -9.81 -0.23
C LEU A 76 0.42 -10.00 0.53
N SER A 77 -0.18 -8.90 0.99
CA SER A 77 -1.46 -8.93 1.69
C SER A 77 -2.60 -9.48 0.84
N GLN A 78 -2.53 -9.28 -0.48
CA GLN A 78 -3.54 -9.78 -1.39
C GLN A 78 -3.30 -11.27 -1.71
N PRO A 79 -4.29 -12.15 -1.47
CA PRO A 79 -4.12 -13.59 -1.65
C PRO A 79 -3.62 -13.98 -3.04
N GLY A 80 -2.60 -14.84 -3.07
CA GLY A 80 -2.01 -15.35 -4.30
C GLY A 80 -1.06 -14.38 -5.00
N GLN A 81 -0.81 -13.21 -4.45
CA GLN A 81 0.20 -12.27 -4.97
C GLN A 81 1.46 -12.31 -4.09
N PHE A 82 2.60 -12.14 -4.73
CA PHE A 82 3.89 -12.18 -4.05
C PHE A 82 4.91 -11.28 -4.75
N ALA A 83 5.85 -10.71 -3.99
CA ALA A 83 7.03 -10.06 -4.53
C ALA A 83 8.06 -11.12 -4.90
N CYS A 84 8.62 -11.02 -6.12
CA CYS A 84 9.59 -11.96 -6.64
C CYS A 84 11.03 -11.59 -6.24
N GLU A 85 11.93 -12.58 -6.31
CA GLU A 85 13.36 -12.36 -6.25
C GLU A 85 13.86 -11.64 -7.51
N GLU A 86 13.23 -11.92 -8.64
CA GLU A 86 13.52 -11.35 -9.95
C GLU A 86 13.27 -9.85 -9.97
N LYS A 87 14.22 -9.15 -10.58
CA LYS A 87 14.16 -7.71 -10.78
C LYS A 87 14.39 -7.35 -12.23
N VAL A 88 13.68 -6.33 -12.67
CA VAL A 88 13.79 -5.76 -14.01
C VAL A 88 14.32 -4.35 -13.91
N LYS A 89 15.21 -3.97 -14.80
CA LYS A 89 15.63 -2.59 -14.97
C LYS A 89 14.69 -1.89 -15.96
N LEU A 90 14.05 -0.84 -15.49
CA LEU A 90 13.28 0.08 -16.31
C LEU A 90 14.22 1.14 -16.86
N VAL A 91 14.18 1.36 -18.17
CA VAL A 91 15.01 2.38 -18.85
C VAL A 91 14.10 3.40 -19.48
N GLY A 92 14.17 4.61 -18.99
CA GLY A 92 13.42 5.76 -19.49
C GLY A 92 14.32 6.75 -20.23
N PRO A 93 13.76 7.84 -20.80
CA PRO A 93 14.51 8.83 -21.55
C PRO A 93 15.61 9.57 -20.79
N LYS A 94 15.54 9.60 -19.45
CA LYS A 94 16.51 10.36 -18.61
C LYS A 94 17.18 9.54 -17.52
N GLY A 95 16.72 8.34 -17.26
CA GLY A 95 17.26 7.54 -16.16
C GLY A 95 16.80 6.10 -16.17
N GLU A 96 17.31 5.36 -15.20
CA GLU A 96 17.04 3.94 -15.03
C GLU A 96 16.59 3.66 -13.58
N LEU A 97 15.69 2.71 -13.38
CA LEU A 97 15.28 2.23 -12.06
C LEU A 97 15.18 0.71 -12.05
N MET A 98 15.62 0.11 -10.94
CA MET A 98 15.35 -1.31 -10.68
C MET A 98 14.01 -1.47 -9.98
N VAL A 99 13.21 -2.43 -10.45
CA VAL A 99 11.92 -2.78 -9.86
C VAL A 99 11.83 -4.28 -9.63
N SER A 100 11.05 -4.67 -8.63
CA SER A 100 10.71 -6.08 -8.43
C SER A 100 9.54 -6.48 -9.32
N ILE A 101 9.54 -7.72 -9.77
CA ILE A 101 8.34 -8.32 -10.37
C ILE A 101 7.37 -8.68 -9.24
N LEU A 102 6.08 -8.45 -9.44
CA LEU A 102 5.03 -8.99 -8.61
C LEU A 102 4.32 -10.13 -9.37
N GLY A 103 4.41 -11.31 -8.79
CA GLY A 103 3.79 -12.52 -9.32
C GLY A 103 2.34 -12.72 -8.85
N PRO A 104 1.64 -13.63 -9.52
CA PRO A 104 2.03 -14.41 -10.71
C PRO A 104 2.07 -13.59 -12.01
N THR A 105 2.52 -14.20 -13.11
CA THR A 105 2.45 -13.59 -14.46
C THR A 105 1.02 -13.18 -14.80
N ARG A 106 0.89 -12.11 -15.60
CA ARG A 106 -0.40 -11.54 -16.01
C ARG A 106 -0.60 -11.58 -17.53
N PRO A 107 -1.84 -11.38 -18.03
CA PRO A 107 -2.11 -11.34 -19.47
C PRO A 107 -1.47 -10.14 -20.20
N ALA A 108 -1.09 -9.08 -19.49
CA ALA A 108 -0.45 -7.90 -20.05
C ALA A 108 0.67 -7.42 -19.12
N ASP A 109 1.72 -6.84 -19.72
CA ASP A 109 2.76 -6.16 -18.97
C ASP A 109 2.23 -4.85 -18.40
N GLN A 110 2.59 -4.55 -17.15
CA GLN A 110 2.17 -3.33 -16.46
C GLN A 110 3.25 -2.86 -15.49
N VAL A 111 3.66 -1.61 -15.62
CA VAL A 111 4.57 -0.93 -14.69
C VAL A 111 3.77 0.05 -13.85
N GLU A 112 3.87 -0.08 -12.54
CA GLU A 112 3.30 0.86 -11.58
C GLU A 112 4.42 1.68 -10.92
N LEU A 113 4.31 3.00 -11.02
CA LEU A 113 5.28 3.96 -10.53
C LEU A 113 4.61 5.01 -9.64
N SER A 114 5.40 5.72 -8.83
CA SER A 114 5.02 7.02 -8.33
C SER A 114 5.33 8.12 -9.38
N PHE A 115 4.79 9.32 -9.20
CA PHE A 115 5.16 10.45 -10.06
C PHE A 115 6.64 10.84 -9.92
N THR A 116 7.22 10.66 -8.74
CA THR A 116 8.66 10.87 -8.52
C THR A 116 9.50 9.87 -9.33
N ASP A 117 9.10 8.60 -9.38
CA ASP A 117 9.75 7.58 -10.20
C ASP A 117 9.63 7.90 -11.70
N ALA A 118 8.41 8.27 -12.14
CA ALA A 118 8.17 8.66 -13.52
C ALA A 118 9.04 9.86 -13.95
N ARG A 119 9.21 10.84 -13.06
CA ARG A 119 10.11 12.00 -13.29
C ARG A 119 11.57 11.58 -13.38
N THR A 120 12.01 10.65 -12.52
CA THR A 120 13.36 10.10 -12.53
C THR A 120 13.67 9.41 -13.85
N LEU A 121 12.73 8.62 -14.37
CA LEU A 121 12.84 7.99 -15.69
C LEU A 121 12.72 9.00 -16.85
N GLY A 122 12.22 10.19 -16.60
CA GLY A 122 11.98 11.21 -17.62
C GLY A 122 10.70 10.99 -18.42
N LEU A 123 9.77 10.21 -17.90
CA LEU A 123 8.47 9.99 -18.51
C LEU A 123 7.58 11.22 -18.34
N LYS A 124 6.82 11.52 -19.37
CA LYS A 124 5.84 12.60 -19.38
C LYS A 124 4.43 12.02 -19.45
N ALA A 125 3.50 12.67 -18.76
CA ALA A 125 2.08 12.36 -18.84
C ALA A 125 1.73 10.89 -18.51
N VAL A 126 2.40 10.31 -17.49
CA VAL A 126 2.00 9.01 -16.95
C VAL A 126 0.62 9.18 -16.29
N PRO A 127 -0.43 8.46 -16.74
CA PRO A 127 -1.77 8.64 -16.21
C PRO A 127 -1.95 7.95 -14.85
N VAL A 128 -2.82 8.52 -14.01
CA VAL A 128 -3.35 7.84 -12.83
C VAL A 128 -4.50 6.96 -13.28
N ARG A 129 -4.38 5.64 -13.08
CA ARG A 129 -5.38 4.65 -13.50
C ARG A 129 -5.50 3.50 -12.52
N GLU A 130 -6.63 2.81 -12.56
CA GLU A 130 -6.77 1.54 -11.86
C GLU A 130 -5.82 0.49 -12.49
N SER A 131 -5.23 -0.36 -11.64
CA SER A 131 -4.42 -1.51 -12.11
C SER A 131 -5.24 -2.38 -13.07
N GLY A 132 -4.68 -2.65 -14.24
CA GLY A 132 -5.32 -3.34 -15.37
C GLY A 132 -5.82 -2.41 -16.48
N ASP A 133 -6.01 -1.11 -16.20
CA ASP A 133 -6.36 -0.10 -17.22
C ASP A 133 -5.08 0.53 -17.78
N VAL A 134 -4.47 -0.12 -18.76
CA VAL A 134 -3.15 0.26 -19.29
C VAL A 134 -3.16 0.79 -20.71
N ALA A 135 -4.28 0.69 -21.42
CA ALA A 135 -4.38 1.02 -22.84
C ALA A 135 -4.00 2.50 -23.12
N GLY A 136 -3.06 2.71 -24.03
CA GLY A 136 -2.56 4.05 -24.39
C GLY A 136 -1.74 4.75 -23.31
N ALA A 137 -1.39 4.07 -22.20
CA ALA A 137 -0.41 4.59 -21.23
C ALA A 137 1.01 4.48 -21.81
N PRO A 138 1.97 5.35 -21.42
CA PRO A 138 3.32 5.29 -21.97
C PRO A 138 3.98 3.92 -21.83
N GLY A 139 4.76 3.53 -22.83
CA GLY A 139 5.65 2.38 -22.76
C GLY A 139 6.99 2.69 -22.13
N LEU A 140 7.79 1.64 -21.95
CA LEU A 140 9.13 1.67 -21.38
C LEU A 140 9.98 0.54 -21.95
N LYS A 141 11.29 0.75 -21.94
CA LYS A 141 12.23 -0.34 -22.18
C LYS A 141 12.48 -1.11 -20.87
N LEU A 142 12.33 -2.41 -20.94
CA LEU A 142 12.59 -3.37 -19.88
C LEU A 142 13.91 -4.10 -20.17
N VAL A 143 14.79 -4.24 -19.18
CA VAL A 143 16.05 -4.95 -19.34
C VAL A 143 16.18 -5.97 -18.22
N GLY A 144 16.32 -7.21 -18.60
CA GLY A 144 16.60 -8.37 -17.74
C GLY A 144 18.01 -8.92 -17.98
N PRO A 145 18.37 -10.00 -17.28
CA PRO A 145 19.69 -10.61 -17.41
C PRO A 145 19.93 -11.29 -18.76
N CYS A 146 18.89 -11.75 -19.44
CA CYS A 146 19.00 -12.51 -20.70
C CYS A 146 18.55 -11.73 -21.94
N GLY A 147 17.84 -10.63 -21.77
CA GLY A 147 17.32 -9.86 -22.90
C GLY A 147 16.62 -8.57 -22.50
N GLU A 148 16.04 -7.92 -23.49
CA GLU A 148 15.32 -6.67 -23.34
C GLU A 148 14.00 -6.67 -24.10
N VAL A 149 13.02 -5.90 -23.63
CA VAL A 149 11.70 -5.75 -24.24
C VAL A 149 11.37 -4.27 -24.34
N GLU A 150 10.97 -3.81 -25.53
CA GLU A 150 10.33 -2.50 -25.71
C GLU A 150 8.83 -2.64 -25.47
N MET A 151 8.40 -2.31 -24.26
CA MET A 151 6.98 -2.30 -23.90
C MET A 151 6.31 -1.09 -24.56
N ALA A 152 5.36 -1.32 -25.46
CA ALA A 152 4.72 -0.25 -26.24
C ALA A 152 3.83 0.65 -25.37
N GLU A 153 3.16 0.07 -24.38
CA GLU A 153 2.26 0.74 -23.45
C GLU A 153 2.23 0.02 -22.11
N GLY A 154 1.67 0.64 -21.06
CA GLY A 154 1.45 -0.07 -19.80
C GLY A 154 2.07 0.56 -18.56
N THR A 155 2.62 1.77 -18.65
CA THR A 155 3.16 2.49 -17.47
C THR A 155 2.11 3.42 -16.88
N ILE A 156 1.73 3.19 -15.63
CA ILE A 156 0.71 3.97 -14.91
C ILE A 156 1.22 4.41 -13.53
N VAL A 157 0.57 5.42 -12.97
CA VAL A 157 0.51 5.63 -11.53
C VAL A 157 -0.78 4.98 -11.05
N ALA A 158 -0.67 3.99 -10.17
CA ALA A 158 -1.83 3.27 -9.69
C ALA A 158 -2.75 4.19 -8.88
N LYS A 159 -4.03 4.25 -9.24
CA LYS A 159 -5.03 4.96 -8.47
C LYS A 159 -5.13 4.33 -7.07
N ARG A 160 -5.07 5.15 -6.01
CA ARG A 160 -5.22 4.67 -4.64
C ARG A 160 -6.55 3.98 -4.46
N HIS A 161 -6.55 2.86 -3.77
CA HIS A 161 -7.74 2.01 -3.66
C HIS A 161 -7.74 1.18 -2.40
N ILE A 162 -8.93 0.70 -2.02
CA ILE A 162 -9.10 -0.25 -0.92
C ILE A 162 -9.58 -1.56 -1.52
N HIS A 163 -8.84 -2.64 -1.32
CA HIS A 163 -9.33 -3.99 -1.55
C HIS A 163 -10.15 -4.45 -0.35
N MET A 164 -11.27 -5.10 -0.57
CA MET A 164 -12.08 -5.66 0.51
C MET A 164 -12.96 -6.81 0.03
N THR A 165 -13.39 -7.66 0.96
CA THR A 165 -14.41 -8.67 0.70
C THR A 165 -15.81 -8.07 0.69
N PRO A 166 -16.85 -8.76 0.16
CA PRO A 166 -18.24 -8.32 0.29
C PRO A 166 -18.68 -8.11 1.75
N ALA A 167 -18.18 -8.93 2.69
CA ALA A 167 -18.50 -8.79 4.11
C ALA A 167 -17.87 -7.53 4.72
N ASP A 168 -16.64 -7.18 4.32
CA ASP A 168 -16.00 -5.94 4.73
C ASP A 168 -16.74 -4.72 4.18
N ALA A 169 -17.17 -4.78 2.92
CA ALA A 169 -17.94 -3.70 2.28
C ALA A 169 -19.27 -3.45 2.99
N GLU A 170 -20.01 -4.51 3.35
CA GLU A 170 -21.23 -4.43 4.14
C GLU A 170 -20.95 -3.80 5.52
N LYS A 171 -19.92 -4.27 6.21
CA LYS A 171 -19.52 -3.78 7.54
C LYS A 171 -19.15 -2.29 7.52
N LEU A 172 -18.39 -1.86 6.50
CA LEU A 172 -17.96 -0.46 6.34
C LEU A 172 -19.02 0.44 5.70
N GLY A 173 -20.11 -0.14 5.19
CA GLY A 173 -21.24 0.57 4.57
C GLY A 173 -20.83 1.24 3.26
N VAL A 174 -20.08 0.54 2.41
CA VAL A 174 -19.60 0.99 1.11
C VAL A 174 -19.86 -0.06 0.02
N SER A 175 -19.75 0.35 -1.24
CA SER A 175 -20.04 -0.49 -2.41
C SER A 175 -18.83 -0.58 -3.34
N ASP A 176 -18.82 -1.59 -4.22
CA ASP A 176 -17.81 -1.70 -5.27
C ASP A 176 -17.82 -0.47 -6.18
N LYS A 177 -16.60 0.04 -6.49
CA LYS A 177 -16.37 1.26 -7.27
C LYS A 177 -16.83 2.56 -6.61
N GLU A 178 -17.29 2.53 -5.37
CA GLU A 178 -17.53 3.74 -4.62
C GLU A 178 -16.24 4.53 -4.40
N ILE A 179 -16.34 5.86 -4.48
CA ILE A 179 -15.22 6.75 -4.20
C ILE A 179 -15.40 7.28 -2.78
N VAL A 180 -14.39 7.05 -1.96
CA VAL A 180 -14.42 7.41 -0.54
C VAL A 180 -13.23 8.30 -0.17
N LYS A 181 -13.31 8.90 1.03
CA LYS A 181 -12.20 9.61 1.67
C LYS A 181 -11.65 8.75 2.79
N VAL A 182 -10.33 8.71 2.92
CA VAL A 182 -9.66 7.94 3.97
C VAL A 182 -8.72 8.83 4.76
N ARG A 183 -8.92 8.87 6.07
CA ARG A 183 -8.07 9.56 7.03
C ARG A 183 -6.98 8.63 7.55
N LEU A 184 -5.74 9.12 7.58
CA LEU A 184 -4.60 8.50 8.25
C LEU A 184 -4.16 9.39 9.42
N ASP A 185 -4.12 8.83 10.63
CA ASP A 185 -3.62 9.50 11.83
C ASP A 185 -2.16 9.08 12.08
N THR A 186 -1.25 9.76 11.42
CA THR A 186 0.21 9.54 11.48
C THR A 186 0.90 10.76 12.08
N ALA A 187 2.24 10.79 12.06
CA ALA A 187 3.00 11.99 12.42
C ALA A 187 2.72 13.20 11.49
N ARG A 188 2.15 12.95 10.31
CA ARG A 188 1.71 13.97 9.35
C ARG A 188 0.30 13.60 8.85
N PRO A 189 -0.75 13.84 9.67
CA PRO A 189 -2.10 13.41 9.37
C PRO A 189 -2.59 13.94 8.03
N LEU A 190 -3.27 13.08 7.28
CA LEU A 190 -3.76 13.40 5.96
C LEU A 190 -5.09 12.71 5.69
N VAL A 191 -5.96 13.35 4.91
CA VAL A 191 -7.15 12.73 4.34
C VAL A 191 -6.91 12.57 2.85
N PHE A 192 -6.86 11.32 2.40
CA PHE A 192 -6.87 11.00 0.97
C PHE A 192 -8.29 11.07 0.46
N ASP A 193 -8.52 11.88 -0.54
CA ASP A 193 -9.76 11.91 -1.33
C ASP A 193 -9.62 10.99 -2.56
N ASP A 194 -10.70 10.74 -3.29
CA ASP A 194 -10.69 9.96 -4.54
C ASP A 194 -10.08 8.55 -4.37
N VAL A 195 -10.41 7.86 -3.27
CA VAL A 195 -10.01 6.48 -3.01
C VAL A 195 -11.05 5.52 -3.55
N VAL A 196 -10.68 4.62 -4.47
CA VAL A 196 -11.60 3.65 -5.08
C VAL A 196 -11.79 2.44 -4.18
N VAL A 197 -13.02 2.08 -3.89
CA VAL A 197 -13.36 0.80 -3.26
C VAL A 197 -13.41 -0.31 -4.32
N ARG A 198 -12.72 -1.41 -4.07
CA ARG A 198 -12.68 -2.61 -4.94
C ARG A 198 -13.12 -3.82 -4.14
N VAL A 199 -14.28 -4.37 -4.50
CA VAL A 199 -14.87 -5.49 -3.76
C VAL A 199 -14.76 -6.80 -4.55
N SER A 200 -14.20 -7.82 -3.91
CA SER A 200 -14.12 -9.17 -4.47
C SER A 200 -14.00 -10.20 -3.33
N PRO A 201 -14.61 -11.38 -3.46
CA PRO A 201 -14.41 -12.45 -2.47
C PRO A 201 -12.97 -13.00 -2.44
N LYS A 202 -12.14 -12.62 -3.42
CA LYS A 202 -10.72 -13.02 -3.51
C LYS A 202 -9.76 -12.01 -2.85
N PHE A 203 -10.26 -10.88 -2.38
CA PHE A 203 -9.44 -9.83 -1.79
C PHE A 203 -9.30 -9.99 -0.28
N ALA A 204 -8.27 -9.34 0.27
CA ALA A 204 -8.11 -9.08 1.70
C ALA A 204 -8.22 -7.57 1.95
N LEU A 205 -8.76 -7.18 3.12
CA LEU A 205 -9.00 -5.79 3.46
C LEU A 205 -7.68 -5.03 3.66
N ALA A 206 -7.32 -4.19 2.70
CA ALA A 206 -6.16 -3.30 2.76
C ALA A 206 -6.33 -2.13 1.78
N MET A 207 -5.88 -0.94 2.17
CA MET A 207 -5.72 0.19 1.27
C MET A 207 -4.31 0.21 0.69
N HIS A 208 -4.19 0.56 -0.59
CA HIS A 208 -2.90 0.70 -1.27
C HIS A 208 -2.71 2.14 -1.75
N ILE A 209 -1.55 2.69 -1.41
CA ILE A 209 -1.08 4.01 -1.81
C ILE A 209 0.32 3.89 -2.42
N ASP A 210 0.72 4.85 -3.25
CA ASP A 210 2.07 4.85 -3.81
C ASP A 210 3.13 5.43 -2.84
N THR A 211 4.39 5.45 -3.25
CA THR A 211 5.50 5.95 -2.43
C THR A 211 5.42 7.46 -2.17
N ASP A 212 4.94 8.25 -3.12
CA ASP A 212 4.79 9.70 -2.95
C ASP A 212 3.66 10.02 -1.95
N GLU A 213 2.57 9.27 -2.02
CA GLU A 213 1.44 9.35 -1.08
C GLU A 213 1.86 8.91 0.33
N CYS A 214 2.61 7.80 0.43
CA CYS A 214 3.21 7.33 1.68
C CYS A 214 4.09 8.42 2.33
N ASN A 215 4.98 9.03 1.55
CA ASN A 215 5.84 10.12 2.03
C ASN A 215 5.02 11.35 2.46
N ALA A 216 3.98 11.70 1.70
CA ALA A 216 3.10 12.82 2.03
C ALA A 216 2.40 12.64 3.38
N ALA A 217 1.95 11.44 3.67
CA ALA A 217 1.23 11.08 4.89
C ALA A 217 2.13 10.59 6.04
N CYS A 218 3.45 10.44 5.86
CA CYS A 218 4.33 9.73 6.79
C CYS A 218 3.79 8.33 7.16
N ALA A 219 3.27 7.61 6.16
CA ALA A 219 2.66 6.30 6.34
C ALA A 219 3.72 5.19 6.36
N PHE A 220 4.64 5.24 7.33
CA PHE A 220 5.74 4.31 7.48
C PHE A 220 5.43 3.24 8.53
N GLY A 221 5.76 1.99 8.23
CA GLY A 221 5.51 0.85 9.12
C GLY A 221 4.05 0.42 9.09
N GLU A 222 3.51 0.03 10.25
CA GLU A 222 2.11 -0.36 10.37
C GLU A 222 1.23 0.88 10.54
N VAL A 223 0.39 1.15 9.57
CA VAL A 223 -0.49 2.32 9.52
C VAL A 223 -1.92 1.87 9.22
N PHE A 224 -2.88 2.50 9.91
CA PHE A 224 -4.31 2.24 9.72
C PHE A 224 -5.01 3.46 9.14
N GLY A 225 -5.94 3.19 8.25
CA GLY A 225 -6.85 4.17 7.67
C GLY A 225 -8.28 3.96 8.16
N GLU A 226 -9.07 5.03 8.08
CA GLU A 226 -10.49 5.05 8.41
C GLU A 226 -11.24 5.83 7.32
N ILE A 227 -12.37 5.27 6.84
CA ILE A 227 -13.24 5.99 5.91
C ILE A 227 -13.92 7.13 6.66
N VAL A 228 -13.79 8.35 6.12
CA VAL A 228 -14.47 9.54 6.64
C VAL A 228 -15.58 9.93 5.70
N LYS A 229 -16.77 10.19 6.29
CA LYS A 229 -17.98 10.61 5.56
C LYS A 229 -18.10 12.12 5.52
#